data_c6866b96241e5b1849c001435d676277
#
_entry.id   c6866b96241e5b1849c001435d676277
#
_cell.length_a   1.000
_cell.length_b   1.000
_cell.length_c   1.000
_cell.angle_alpha   90.00
_cell.angle_beta   90.00
_cell.angle_gamma   90.00
#
_symmetry.space_group_name_H-M   'P 1'
#
loop_
_entity.id
_entity.type
_entity.pdbx_description
1 polymer ?
#
loop_
_entity_poly.entity_id
_entity_poly.type
_entity_poly.pdbx_seq_one_letter_code
_entity_poly.pdbx_strand_id
1 'polypeptide(L)'
;CVLTRERLEVLAAPVVDQTRANCRRALADSGVKAGELNQVILVGGQTRMPLVRRRVAEWFECAEYAEVRGDIRMGEAFHEADGPMLNISQNPDEAVALGAAIQGAILSGDIRDMVLLDVTPLSLGLETFGGLMNIIIPRNTTVPTKAGEMFTNAVDGQRQMLVHVLQGEREKATDNWSLGKFELEFESGKRGAARVGVQFEIDADGILHVLARDTATGREKVVEMKSAVDVDDTAV
;
A
#
# COMPACT_ATOMS: atom_id res chain seq x y z
N CYS A 1 30.30 -24.41 10.89
CA CYS A 1 30.42 -23.31 9.93
C CYS A 1 30.29 -22.01 10.74
N VAL A 2 31.24 -21.09 10.60
CA VAL A 2 31.20 -19.78 11.27
C VAL A 2 30.64 -18.78 10.28
N LEU A 3 29.53 -18.11 10.64
CA LEU A 3 28.97 -17.03 9.87
C LEU A 3 29.56 -15.73 10.43
N THR A 4 30.45 -15.07 9.65
CA THR A 4 30.97 -13.75 10.00
C THR A 4 29.98 -12.66 9.64
N ARG A 5 30.11 -11.46 10.23
CA ARG A 5 29.29 -10.30 9.91
C ARG A 5 29.37 -9.94 8.42
N GLU A 6 30.58 -9.90 7.88
CA GLU A 6 30.79 -9.55 6.47
C GLU A 6 30.06 -10.54 5.54
N ARG A 7 30.10 -11.84 5.88
CA ARG A 7 29.40 -12.85 5.09
C ARG A 7 27.89 -12.69 5.18
N LEU A 8 27.37 -12.38 6.36
CA LEU A 8 25.94 -12.10 6.55
C LEU A 8 25.51 -10.85 5.75
N GLU A 9 26.29 -9.77 5.80
CA GLU A 9 26.00 -8.55 5.07
C GLU A 9 25.97 -8.77 3.55
N VAL A 10 26.90 -9.57 3.00
CA VAL A 10 26.92 -9.94 1.58
C VAL A 10 25.65 -10.71 1.19
N LEU A 11 25.20 -11.63 2.05
CA LEU A 11 23.99 -12.43 1.78
C LEU A 11 22.71 -11.60 1.89
N ALA A 12 22.67 -10.65 2.82
CA ALA A 12 21.49 -9.81 3.08
C ALA A 12 21.38 -8.62 2.11
N ALA A 13 22.50 -8.14 1.56
CA ALA A 13 22.52 -6.94 0.72
C ALA A 13 21.49 -6.97 -0.43
N PRO A 14 21.34 -8.04 -1.22
CA PRO A 14 20.34 -8.05 -2.31
C PRO A 14 18.91 -7.84 -1.82
N VAL A 15 18.55 -8.39 -0.65
CA VAL A 15 17.22 -8.24 -0.06
C VAL A 15 17.02 -6.81 0.45
N VAL A 16 18.00 -6.26 1.14
CA VAL A 16 17.96 -4.88 1.62
C VAL A 16 17.85 -3.91 0.43
N ASP A 17 18.65 -4.09 -0.61
CA ASP A 17 18.69 -3.19 -1.77
C ASP A 17 17.36 -3.19 -2.56
N GLN A 18 16.54 -4.23 -2.51
CA GLN A 18 15.19 -4.26 -3.10
C GLN A 18 14.28 -3.21 -2.47
N THR A 19 14.42 -2.92 -1.18
CA THR A 19 13.57 -1.94 -0.47
C THR A 19 13.81 -0.51 -0.94
N ARG A 20 14.97 -0.21 -1.57
CA ARG A 20 15.28 1.10 -2.13
C ARG A 20 14.27 1.58 -3.15
N ALA A 21 13.74 0.66 -3.95
CA ALA A 21 12.72 1.00 -4.96
C ALA A 21 11.45 1.58 -4.33
N ASN A 22 11.02 1.02 -3.19
CA ASN A 22 9.86 1.49 -2.45
C ASN A 22 10.11 2.88 -1.83
N CYS A 23 11.30 3.12 -1.27
CA CYS A 23 11.69 4.43 -0.75
C CYS A 23 11.66 5.49 -1.85
N ARG A 24 12.22 5.19 -3.03
CA ARG A 24 12.21 6.11 -4.18
C ARG A 24 10.80 6.39 -4.69
N ARG A 25 9.93 5.39 -4.70
CA ARG A 25 8.53 5.57 -5.09
C ARG A 25 7.81 6.48 -4.11
N ALA A 26 7.98 6.27 -2.79
CA ALA A 26 7.36 7.11 -1.78
C ALA A 26 7.79 8.59 -1.90
N LEU A 27 9.08 8.86 -2.13
CA LEU A 27 9.57 10.21 -2.40
C LEU A 27 8.96 10.80 -3.69
N ALA A 28 8.91 10.02 -4.77
CA ALA A 28 8.32 10.47 -6.04
C ALA A 28 6.83 10.79 -5.89
N ASP A 29 6.07 9.96 -5.18
CA ASP A 29 4.63 10.14 -4.96
C ASP A 29 4.34 11.34 -4.06
N SER A 30 5.19 11.61 -3.07
CA SER A 30 5.05 12.79 -2.19
C SER A 30 5.51 14.10 -2.84
N GLY A 31 6.28 14.05 -3.93
CA GLY A 31 6.90 15.21 -4.55
C GLY A 31 8.03 15.83 -3.72
N VAL A 32 8.45 15.18 -2.62
CA VAL A 32 9.49 15.65 -1.71
C VAL A 32 10.85 15.08 -2.13
N LYS A 33 11.89 15.89 -2.11
CA LYS A 33 13.27 15.44 -2.33
C LYS A 33 13.89 14.94 -1.03
N ALA A 34 14.84 14.01 -1.12
CA ALA A 34 15.50 13.46 0.06
C ALA A 34 16.12 14.56 0.96
N GLY A 35 16.74 15.59 0.39
CA GLY A 35 17.32 16.71 1.15
C GLY A 35 16.30 17.67 1.79
N GLU A 36 14.99 17.54 1.45
CA GLU A 36 13.93 18.34 2.06
C GLU A 36 13.31 17.63 3.29
N LEU A 37 13.72 16.38 3.56
CA LEU A 37 13.32 15.65 4.74
C LEU A 37 14.02 16.18 5.98
N ASN A 38 13.31 16.33 7.09
CA ASN A 38 13.91 16.67 8.37
C ASN A 38 14.63 15.46 8.99
N GLN A 39 14.01 14.29 8.88
CA GLN A 39 14.56 13.05 9.44
C GLN A 39 14.01 11.80 8.72
N VAL A 40 14.80 10.74 8.79
CA VAL A 40 14.40 9.38 8.38
C VAL A 40 14.34 8.52 9.64
N ILE A 41 13.17 8.01 9.99
CA ILE A 41 12.94 7.23 11.21
C ILE A 41 12.96 5.75 10.86
N LEU A 42 13.78 4.96 11.56
CA LEU A 42 13.88 3.52 11.39
C LEU A 42 13.05 2.78 12.46
N VAL A 43 12.12 1.94 12.01
CA VAL A 43 11.30 1.08 12.87
C VAL A 43 11.34 -0.37 12.40
N GLY A 44 11.03 -1.31 13.31
CA GLY A 44 11.07 -2.75 13.05
C GLY A 44 12.42 -3.38 13.39
N GLY A 45 12.42 -4.63 13.88
CA GLY A 45 13.60 -5.31 14.42
C GLY A 45 14.78 -5.42 13.45
N GLN A 46 14.52 -5.56 12.14
CA GLN A 46 15.59 -5.65 11.12
C GLN A 46 16.38 -4.36 10.96
N THR A 47 15.86 -3.22 11.40
CA THR A 47 16.60 -1.94 11.39
C THR A 47 17.73 -1.89 12.42
N ARG A 48 17.85 -2.90 13.29
CA ARG A 48 19.02 -3.10 14.15
C ARG A 48 20.26 -3.55 13.38
N MET A 49 20.07 -4.09 12.15
CA MET A 49 21.19 -4.54 11.32
C MET A 49 21.98 -3.31 10.81
N PRO A 50 23.29 -3.26 11.04
CA PRO A 50 24.11 -2.13 10.61
C PRO A 50 24.09 -1.88 9.10
N LEU A 51 24.00 -2.96 8.30
CA LEU A 51 23.86 -2.86 6.85
C LEU A 51 22.63 -2.03 6.45
N VAL A 52 21.47 -2.29 7.08
CA VAL A 52 20.21 -1.57 6.79
C VAL A 52 20.39 -0.06 7.07
N ARG A 53 20.97 0.28 8.22
CA ARG A 53 21.21 1.66 8.63
C ARG A 53 22.14 2.38 7.67
N ARG A 54 23.25 1.73 7.26
CA ARG A 54 24.18 2.30 6.27
C ARG A 54 23.50 2.53 4.93
N ARG A 55 22.78 1.53 4.42
CA ARG A 55 22.08 1.64 3.14
C ARG A 55 21.05 2.77 3.13
N VAL A 56 20.26 2.86 4.20
CA VAL A 56 19.28 3.96 4.30
C VAL A 56 19.97 5.31 4.38
N ALA A 57 21.03 5.44 5.18
CA ALA A 57 21.79 6.68 5.25
C ALA A 57 22.37 7.09 3.88
N GLU A 58 22.92 6.12 3.12
CA GLU A 58 23.43 6.35 1.77
C GLU A 58 22.31 6.78 0.79
N TRP A 59 21.12 6.13 0.84
CA TRP A 59 20.03 6.42 -0.09
C TRP A 59 19.35 7.77 0.09
N PHE A 60 19.32 8.24 1.34
CA PHE A 60 18.69 9.51 1.71
C PHE A 60 19.72 10.61 1.94
N GLU A 61 21.03 10.33 1.69
CA GLU A 61 22.10 11.28 1.92
C GLU A 61 22.06 11.84 3.36
N CYS A 62 21.73 10.94 4.32
CA CYS A 62 21.65 11.34 5.72
C CYS A 62 23.00 11.84 6.22
N ALA A 63 22.93 12.77 7.15
CA ALA A 63 24.09 13.22 7.91
C ALA A 63 24.85 12.02 8.49
N GLU A 64 26.19 12.12 8.50
CA GLU A 64 27.10 11.04 8.83
C GLU A 64 26.75 10.38 10.17
N TYR A 65 26.64 9.05 10.21
CA TYR A 65 26.55 8.30 11.45
C TYR A 65 27.79 7.42 11.62
N ALA A 66 28.36 7.40 12.83
CA ALA A 66 29.50 6.57 13.15
C ALA A 66 29.06 5.27 13.80
N GLU A 67 29.53 4.14 13.28
CA GLU A 67 29.37 2.83 13.87
C GLU A 67 30.59 2.52 14.75
N VAL A 68 30.42 2.45 16.07
CA VAL A 68 31.49 2.08 17.00
C VAL A 68 31.13 0.79 17.72
N ARG A 69 31.86 -0.29 17.45
CA ARG A 69 31.76 -1.62 18.10
C ARG A 69 30.33 -2.20 18.16
N GLY A 70 29.53 -1.99 17.10
CA GLY A 70 28.14 -2.46 17.02
C GLY A 70 27.12 -1.50 17.62
N ASP A 71 27.53 -0.48 18.36
CA ASP A 71 26.65 0.61 18.78
C ASP A 71 26.75 1.76 17.78
N ILE A 72 25.61 2.28 17.36
CA ILE A 72 25.57 3.50 16.57
C ILE A 72 25.47 4.65 17.53
N ARG A 73 26.52 5.44 17.60
CA ARG A 73 26.48 6.73 18.30
C ARG A 73 26.02 7.78 17.31
N MET A 74 24.98 8.50 17.68
CA MET A 74 24.66 9.77 17.07
C MET A 74 25.76 10.75 17.49
N GLY A 75 26.71 11.03 16.60
CA GLY A 75 27.81 11.95 16.88
C GLY A 75 27.31 13.40 16.92
N GLU A 76 28.00 14.25 17.66
CA GLU A 76 27.76 15.70 17.67
C GLU A 76 27.99 16.35 16.29
N ALA A 77 28.55 15.61 15.32
CA ALA A 77 28.82 16.04 13.95
C ALA A 77 27.57 16.16 13.03
N PHE A 78 26.41 15.76 13.51
CA PHE A 78 25.17 15.82 12.71
C PHE A 78 24.66 17.24 12.42
N HIS A 79 25.26 18.26 12.96
CA HIS A 79 24.80 19.64 12.79
C HIS A 79 25.32 20.37 11.55
N GLU A 80 26.25 19.77 10.79
CA GLU A 80 26.86 20.40 9.61
C GLU A 80 26.57 19.72 8.26
N ALA A 81 25.79 18.63 8.24
CA ALA A 81 25.45 17.94 6.98
C ALA A 81 24.09 18.42 6.44
N ASP A 82 24.04 18.75 5.16
CA ASP A 82 22.86 19.25 4.44
C ASP A 82 21.74 18.18 4.25
N GLY A 83 21.85 17.00 4.85
CA GLY A 83 20.92 15.88 4.69
C GLY A 83 20.01 15.64 5.89
N PRO A 84 18.98 14.79 5.76
CA PRO A 84 18.07 14.45 6.83
C PRO A 84 18.78 13.69 7.96
N MET A 85 18.31 13.86 9.19
CA MET A 85 18.81 13.10 10.33
C MET A 85 18.32 11.65 10.27
N LEU A 86 19.22 10.66 10.41
CA LEU A 86 18.83 9.26 10.60
C LEU A 86 18.45 9.03 12.07
N ASN A 87 17.13 8.89 12.33
CA ASN A 87 16.61 8.69 13.66
C ASN A 87 16.50 7.18 13.98
N ILE A 88 17.31 6.73 14.94
CA ILE A 88 17.33 5.36 15.46
C ILE A 88 17.03 5.34 16.98
N SER A 89 16.56 6.46 17.54
CA SER A 89 16.28 6.59 18.97
C SER A 89 15.00 5.87 19.41
N GLN A 90 14.09 5.63 18.48
CA GLN A 90 12.87 4.89 18.74
C GLN A 90 13.18 3.41 18.94
N ASN A 91 12.55 2.78 19.96
CA ASN A 91 12.65 1.34 20.11
C ASN A 91 11.94 0.65 18.94
N PRO A 92 12.67 -0.02 18.04
CA PRO A 92 12.08 -0.58 16.82
C PRO A 92 11.10 -1.73 17.09
N ASP A 93 11.16 -2.35 18.26
CA ASP A 93 10.28 -3.48 18.63
C ASP A 93 8.97 -3.00 19.27
N GLU A 94 8.95 -1.78 19.83
CA GLU A 94 7.80 -1.22 20.56
C GLU A 94 7.00 -0.20 19.72
N ALA A 95 7.58 0.36 18.67
CA ALA A 95 6.98 1.46 17.91
C ALA A 95 5.58 1.13 17.37
N VAL A 96 5.36 -0.11 16.88
CA VAL A 96 4.07 -0.56 16.37
C VAL A 96 3.04 -0.67 17.50
N ALA A 97 3.41 -1.26 18.65
CA ALA A 97 2.53 -1.39 19.79
C ALA A 97 2.12 -0.04 20.40
N LEU A 98 3.07 0.90 20.48
CA LEU A 98 2.80 2.27 20.91
C LEU A 98 1.88 3.00 19.93
N GLY A 99 2.10 2.86 18.63
CA GLY A 99 1.22 3.40 17.61
C GLY A 99 -0.19 2.85 17.69
N ALA A 100 -0.35 1.55 17.88
CA ALA A 100 -1.65 0.91 18.07
C ALA A 100 -2.37 1.42 19.33
N ALA A 101 -1.64 1.63 20.43
CA ALA A 101 -2.21 2.18 21.67
C ALA A 101 -2.70 3.64 21.46
N ILE A 102 -1.92 4.46 20.74
CA ILE A 102 -2.32 5.83 20.39
C ILE A 102 -3.57 5.82 19.50
N GLN A 103 -3.61 4.97 18.48
CA GLN A 103 -4.77 4.82 17.62
C GLN A 103 -6.01 4.36 18.41
N GLY A 104 -5.86 3.43 19.35
CA GLY A 104 -6.93 3.03 20.26
C GLY A 104 -7.47 4.21 21.08
N ALA A 105 -6.57 5.06 21.59
CA ALA A 105 -6.95 6.27 22.34
C ALA A 105 -7.64 7.34 21.47
N ILE A 106 -7.28 7.45 20.19
CA ILE A 106 -7.98 8.31 19.21
C ILE A 106 -9.40 7.77 18.98
N LEU A 107 -9.55 6.47 18.76
CA LEU A 107 -10.86 5.85 18.50
C LEU A 107 -11.78 5.90 19.73
N SER A 108 -11.25 5.80 20.95
CA SER A 108 -12.02 5.97 22.19
C SER A 108 -12.38 7.43 22.49
N GLY A 109 -11.75 8.39 21.81
CA GLY A 109 -11.96 9.81 22.00
C GLY A 109 -11.16 10.42 23.15
N ASP A 110 -10.20 9.70 23.70
CA ASP A 110 -9.27 10.20 24.72
C ASP A 110 -8.24 11.16 24.13
N ILE A 111 -7.83 10.94 22.88
CA ILE A 111 -6.97 11.83 22.09
C ILE A 111 -7.83 12.43 20.96
N ARG A 112 -7.93 13.77 20.91
CA ARG A 112 -8.78 14.49 19.93
C ARG A 112 -8.04 15.44 19.03
N ASP A 113 -6.79 15.70 19.28
CA ASP A 113 -5.92 16.63 18.57
C ASP A 113 -5.02 15.95 17.53
N MET A 114 -5.17 14.64 17.36
CA MET A 114 -4.46 13.84 16.37
C MET A 114 -5.46 13.13 15.45
N VAL A 115 -5.13 13.08 14.16
CA VAL A 115 -5.86 12.33 13.14
C VAL A 115 -4.86 11.47 12.38
N LEU A 116 -5.12 10.18 12.30
CA LEU A 116 -4.43 9.28 11.38
C LEU A 116 -5.23 9.22 10.09
N LEU A 117 -4.60 9.59 8.98
CA LEU A 117 -5.15 9.42 7.63
C LEU A 117 -4.35 8.31 6.95
N ASP A 118 -5.03 7.24 6.62
CA ASP A 118 -4.47 6.15 5.85
C ASP A 118 -4.82 6.29 4.37
N VAL A 119 -4.08 5.64 3.50
CA VAL A 119 -4.26 5.68 2.05
C VAL A 119 -4.16 4.29 1.43
N THR A 120 -4.80 4.12 0.28
CA THR A 120 -4.66 2.89 -0.51
C THR A 120 -3.24 2.75 -1.05
N PRO A 121 -2.53 1.63 -0.81
CA PRO A 121 -1.14 1.46 -1.28
C PRO A 121 -1.05 1.21 -2.78
N LEU A 122 -2.09 0.63 -3.38
CA LEU A 122 -2.22 0.30 -4.79
C LEU A 122 -3.61 0.66 -5.30
N SER A 123 -3.72 0.91 -6.61
CA SER A 123 -4.99 1.14 -7.27
C SER A 123 -5.88 -0.10 -7.24
N LEU A 124 -7.16 0.12 -7.08
CA LEU A 124 -8.21 -0.89 -7.15
C LEU A 124 -9.06 -0.68 -8.39
N GLY A 125 -9.39 -1.74 -9.08
CA GLY A 125 -10.13 -1.64 -10.32
C GLY A 125 -10.78 -2.95 -10.74
N LEU A 126 -11.31 -2.93 -11.94
CA LEU A 126 -12.01 -4.05 -12.56
C LEU A 126 -11.35 -4.45 -13.88
N GLU A 127 -11.40 -5.75 -14.17
CA GLU A 127 -11.12 -6.22 -15.53
C GLU A 127 -12.26 -5.81 -16.46
N THR A 128 -11.88 -5.18 -17.57
CA THR A 128 -12.82 -4.78 -18.62
C THR A 128 -12.60 -5.59 -19.89
N PHE A 129 -13.46 -5.35 -20.89
CA PHE A 129 -13.36 -5.99 -22.19
C PHE A 129 -11.96 -5.77 -22.81
N GLY A 130 -11.34 -6.88 -23.26
CA GLY A 130 -9.96 -6.85 -23.77
C GLY A 130 -8.89 -7.21 -22.74
N GLY A 131 -9.26 -7.56 -21.50
CA GLY A 131 -8.32 -7.96 -20.46
C GLY A 131 -7.51 -6.80 -19.89
N LEU A 132 -8.08 -5.59 -19.91
CA LEU A 132 -7.46 -4.38 -19.36
C LEU A 132 -8.05 -4.07 -17.96
N MET A 133 -7.23 -3.49 -17.11
CA MET A 133 -7.67 -2.98 -15.81
C MET A 133 -8.21 -1.56 -15.95
N ASN A 134 -9.45 -1.37 -15.52
CA ASN A 134 -10.06 -0.05 -15.32
C ASN A 134 -9.98 0.33 -13.83
N ILE A 135 -9.29 1.42 -13.52
CA ILE A 135 -9.07 1.88 -12.15
C ILE A 135 -10.33 2.59 -11.64
N ILE A 136 -10.87 2.13 -10.51
CA ILE A 136 -12.01 2.75 -9.81
C ILE A 136 -11.54 3.63 -8.63
N ILE A 137 -10.60 3.11 -7.82
CA ILE A 137 -9.97 3.85 -6.73
C ILE A 137 -8.46 3.91 -7.02
N PRO A 138 -7.92 5.09 -7.33
CA PRO A 138 -6.48 5.25 -7.52
C PRO A 138 -5.69 4.98 -6.24
N ARG A 139 -4.43 4.56 -6.37
CA ARG A 139 -3.48 4.51 -5.25
C ARG A 139 -3.35 5.87 -4.58
N ASN A 140 -2.94 5.88 -3.34
CA ASN A 140 -2.82 7.08 -2.50
C ASN A 140 -4.15 7.82 -2.27
N THR A 141 -5.29 7.16 -2.49
CA THR A 141 -6.60 7.69 -2.10
C THR A 141 -6.79 7.50 -0.60
N THR A 142 -7.15 8.57 0.11
CA THR A 142 -7.41 8.55 1.55
C THR A 142 -8.60 7.64 1.88
N VAL A 143 -8.49 6.83 2.92
CA VAL A 143 -9.57 5.98 3.43
C VAL A 143 -10.18 6.58 4.71
N PRO A 144 -11.49 6.39 4.97
CA PRO A 144 -12.45 5.65 4.16
C PRO A 144 -12.81 6.37 2.84
N THR A 145 -13.14 5.60 1.80
CA THR A 145 -13.45 6.16 0.48
C THR A 145 -14.48 5.31 -0.26
N LYS A 146 -15.16 5.95 -1.21
CA LYS A 146 -16.19 5.32 -2.04
C LYS A 146 -16.14 5.87 -3.44
N ALA A 147 -16.03 5.00 -4.44
CA ALA A 147 -16.06 5.35 -5.85
C ALA A 147 -16.79 4.28 -6.66
N GLY A 148 -17.34 4.66 -7.80
CA GLY A 148 -18.05 3.71 -8.65
C GLY A 148 -18.18 4.17 -10.07
N GLU A 149 -18.46 3.23 -10.96
CA GLU A 149 -18.57 3.46 -12.39
C GLU A 149 -19.71 2.61 -12.98
N MET A 150 -20.23 3.07 -14.12
CA MET A 150 -21.30 2.40 -14.84
C MET A 150 -20.74 1.57 -15.98
N PHE A 151 -21.11 0.30 -15.98
CA PHE A 151 -20.75 -0.67 -17.01
C PHE A 151 -21.96 -1.10 -17.83
N THR A 152 -21.71 -1.70 -18.99
CA THR A 152 -22.74 -2.16 -19.90
C THR A 152 -22.40 -3.54 -20.46
N ASN A 153 -23.37 -4.21 -21.07
CA ASN A 153 -23.15 -5.48 -21.73
C ASN A 153 -22.32 -5.32 -23.02
N ALA A 154 -21.39 -6.25 -23.23
CA ALA A 154 -20.48 -6.25 -24.38
C ALA A 154 -21.08 -6.85 -25.65
N VAL A 155 -22.07 -7.74 -25.52
CA VAL A 155 -22.74 -8.47 -26.63
C VAL A 155 -24.25 -8.49 -26.46
N ASP A 156 -24.95 -8.67 -27.59
CA ASP A 156 -26.42 -8.83 -27.61
C ASP A 156 -26.81 -10.09 -26.82
N GLY A 157 -27.89 -10.00 -26.07
CA GLY A 157 -28.45 -11.13 -25.33
C GLY A 157 -27.67 -11.56 -24.09
N GLN A 158 -26.60 -10.83 -23.71
CA GLN A 158 -25.87 -11.11 -22.49
C GLN A 158 -26.80 -10.94 -21.28
N ARG A 159 -26.69 -11.87 -20.30
CA ARG A 159 -27.56 -11.92 -19.11
C ARG A 159 -26.80 -11.84 -17.80
N GLN A 160 -25.46 -11.93 -17.86
CA GLN A 160 -24.60 -11.85 -16.68
C GLN A 160 -23.30 -11.14 -17.00
N MET A 161 -22.74 -10.52 -16.01
CA MET A 161 -21.44 -9.83 -16.03
C MET A 161 -20.55 -10.44 -14.97
N LEU A 162 -19.33 -10.83 -15.37
CA LEU A 162 -18.29 -11.22 -14.43
C LEU A 162 -17.63 -9.94 -13.92
N VAL A 163 -17.72 -9.72 -12.63
CA VAL A 163 -17.02 -8.65 -11.92
C VAL A 163 -15.72 -9.23 -11.35
N HIS A 164 -14.61 -8.93 -12.00
CA HIS A 164 -13.28 -9.37 -11.57
C HIS A 164 -12.55 -8.20 -10.94
N VAL A 165 -12.36 -8.26 -9.62
CA VAL A 165 -11.76 -7.20 -8.81
C VAL A 165 -10.24 -7.39 -8.79
N LEU A 166 -9.52 -6.31 -9.10
CA LEU A 166 -8.07 -6.29 -9.27
C LEU A 166 -7.43 -5.23 -8.38
N GLN A 167 -6.21 -5.50 -7.98
CA GLN A 167 -5.34 -4.54 -7.29
C GLN A 167 -3.99 -4.47 -8.00
N GLY A 168 -3.51 -3.26 -8.30
CA GLY A 168 -2.20 -3.04 -8.92
C GLY A 168 -2.15 -1.83 -9.83
N GLU A 169 -1.02 -1.67 -10.52
CA GLU A 169 -0.73 -0.52 -11.38
C GLU A 169 -0.46 -0.91 -12.84
N ARG A 170 -0.74 -2.16 -13.21
CA ARG A 170 -0.49 -2.66 -14.55
C ARG A 170 -1.72 -2.48 -15.44
N GLU A 171 -1.50 -2.18 -16.71
CA GLU A 171 -2.57 -1.99 -17.68
C GLU A 171 -3.35 -3.29 -17.95
N LYS A 172 -2.62 -4.44 -18.06
CA LYS A 172 -3.24 -5.73 -18.26
C LYS A 172 -3.78 -6.32 -16.95
N ALA A 173 -4.99 -6.82 -16.98
CA ALA A 173 -5.63 -7.45 -15.82
C ALA A 173 -4.82 -8.62 -15.26
N THR A 174 -4.19 -9.43 -16.13
CA THR A 174 -3.38 -10.59 -15.76
C THR A 174 -2.10 -10.24 -14.99
N ASP A 175 -1.65 -9.01 -15.10
CA ASP A 175 -0.41 -8.53 -14.47
C ASP A 175 -0.67 -7.82 -13.13
N ASN A 176 -1.92 -7.86 -12.66
CA ASN A 176 -2.39 -7.31 -11.39
C ASN A 176 -2.86 -8.43 -10.45
N TRP A 177 -2.95 -8.13 -9.17
CA TRP A 177 -3.45 -9.06 -8.16
C TRP A 177 -4.96 -9.24 -8.28
N SER A 178 -5.44 -10.48 -8.33
CA SER A 178 -6.87 -10.78 -8.29
C SER A 178 -7.33 -10.85 -6.84
N LEU A 179 -8.22 -9.94 -6.43
CA LEU A 179 -8.84 -9.96 -5.10
C LEU A 179 -10.06 -10.89 -5.05
N GLY A 180 -10.71 -11.13 -6.20
CA GLY A 180 -11.83 -12.03 -6.29
C GLY A 180 -12.66 -11.82 -7.56
N LYS A 181 -13.58 -12.77 -7.78
CA LYS A 181 -14.50 -12.75 -8.93
C LYS A 181 -15.90 -13.10 -8.46
N PHE A 182 -16.90 -12.42 -9.01
CA PHE A 182 -18.29 -12.79 -8.81
C PHE A 182 -19.13 -12.41 -10.03
N GLU A 183 -20.28 -13.03 -10.17
CA GLU A 183 -21.21 -12.77 -11.27
C GLU A 183 -22.42 -11.98 -10.77
N LEU A 184 -22.86 -11.01 -11.57
CA LEU A 184 -24.12 -10.33 -11.44
C LEU A 184 -25.00 -10.65 -12.64
N GLU A 185 -26.23 -11.11 -12.38
CA GLU A 185 -27.25 -11.29 -13.41
C GLU A 185 -28.02 -9.99 -13.65
N PHE A 186 -28.31 -9.71 -14.92
CA PHE A 186 -29.11 -8.57 -15.34
C PHE A 186 -30.04 -8.93 -16.49
N GLU A 187 -30.97 -8.04 -16.81
CA GLU A 187 -31.92 -8.28 -17.89
C GLU A 187 -31.23 -8.18 -19.26
N SER A 188 -31.45 -9.19 -20.10
CA SER A 188 -30.84 -9.26 -21.43
C SER A 188 -31.34 -8.16 -22.35
N GLY A 189 -30.42 -7.60 -23.15
CA GLY A 189 -30.73 -6.54 -24.09
C GLY A 189 -29.75 -6.49 -25.24
N LYS A 190 -29.91 -5.49 -26.10
CA LYS A 190 -28.93 -5.17 -27.13
C LYS A 190 -27.61 -4.72 -26.49
N ARG A 191 -26.50 -4.87 -27.19
CA ARG A 191 -25.20 -4.37 -26.77
C ARG A 191 -25.30 -2.91 -26.33
N GLY A 192 -24.76 -2.58 -25.17
CA GLY A 192 -24.79 -1.25 -24.60
C GLY A 192 -26.10 -0.85 -23.92
N ALA A 193 -27.11 -1.73 -23.85
CA ALA A 193 -28.42 -1.42 -23.23
C ALA A 193 -28.40 -1.60 -21.70
N ALA A 194 -27.69 -2.59 -21.18
CA ALA A 194 -27.62 -2.84 -19.75
C ALA A 194 -26.90 -1.66 -19.03
N ARG A 195 -27.31 -1.41 -17.79
CA ARG A 195 -26.73 -0.38 -16.92
C ARG A 195 -26.41 -1.01 -15.58
N VAL A 196 -25.17 -1.44 -15.43
CA VAL A 196 -24.66 -2.06 -14.20
C VAL A 196 -23.71 -1.09 -13.51
N GLY A 197 -24.14 -0.57 -12.37
CA GLY A 197 -23.28 0.22 -11.50
C GLY A 197 -22.40 -0.70 -10.67
N VAL A 198 -21.09 -0.50 -10.68
CA VAL A 198 -20.18 -1.17 -9.76
C VAL A 198 -19.53 -0.12 -8.90
N GLN A 199 -19.62 -0.30 -7.58
CA GLN A 199 -19.13 0.61 -6.58
C GLN A 199 -18.18 -0.11 -5.63
N PHE A 200 -17.05 0.52 -5.38
CA PHE A 200 -16.07 0.13 -4.39
C PHE A 200 -16.20 1.04 -3.18
N GLU A 201 -16.17 0.48 -2.00
CA GLU A 201 -16.17 1.19 -0.74
C GLU A 201 -15.12 0.57 0.18
N ILE A 202 -14.14 1.37 0.59
CA ILE A 202 -13.16 0.98 1.60
C ILE A 202 -13.58 1.67 2.90
N ASP A 203 -13.84 0.87 3.92
CA ASP A 203 -14.23 1.39 5.23
C ASP A 203 -13.03 1.88 6.06
N ALA A 204 -13.30 2.32 7.28
CA ALA A 204 -12.26 2.81 8.20
C ALA A 204 -11.30 1.72 8.69
N ASP A 205 -11.68 0.44 8.56
CA ASP A 205 -10.86 -0.72 8.92
C ASP A 205 -10.03 -1.22 7.72
N GLY A 206 -10.15 -0.55 6.56
CA GLY A 206 -9.44 -0.91 5.33
C GLY A 206 -10.06 -2.08 4.56
N ILE A 207 -11.28 -2.49 4.92
CA ILE A 207 -12.00 -3.60 4.26
C ILE A 207 -12.67 -3.08 2.99
N LEU A 208 -12.45 -3.79 1.87
CA LEU A 208 -13.07 -3.47 0.59
C LEU A 208 -14.41 -4.16 0.44
N HIS A 209 -15.45 -3.38 0.25
CA HIS A 209 -16.79 -3.82 -0.14
C HIS A 209 -17.05 -3.47 -1.60
N VAL A 210 -17.49 -4.45 -2.38
CA VAL A 210 -17.84 -4.25 -3.79
C VAL A 210 -19.34 -4.50 -3.97
N LEU A 211 -20.06 -3.46 -4.36
CA LEU A 211 -21.46 -3.52 -4.74
C LEU A 211 -21.58 -3.49 -6.26
N ALA A 212 -22.21 -4.51 -6.83
CA ALA A 212 -22.64 -4.47 -8.22
C ALA A 212 -24.19 -4.44 -8.27
N ARG A 213 -24.76 -3.51 -9.05
CA ARG A 213 -26.20 -3.30 -9.14
C ARG A 213 -26.65 -3.07 -10.56
N ASP A 214 -27.62 -3.86 -11.02
CA ASP A 214 -28.38 -3.56 -12.22
C ASP A 214 -29.39 -2.44 -11.92
N THR A 215 -29.22 -1.30 -12.55
CA THR A 215 -30.08 -0.14 -12.31
C THR A 215 -31.48 -0.26 -12.91
N ALA A 216 -31.69 -1.17 -13.90
CA ALA A 216 -32.96 -1.38 -14.51
C ALA A 216 -33.87 -2.25 -13.64
N THR A 217 -33.35 -3.34 -13.09
CA THR A 217 -34.12 -4.30 -12.28
C THR A 217 -33.97 -4.08 -10.78
N GLY A 218 -32.98 -3.33 -10.35
CA GLY A 218 -32.63 -3.13 -8.94
C GLY A 218 -31.95 -4.35 -8.31
N ARG A 219 -31.64 -5.40 -9.07
CA ARG A 219 -30.88 -6.55 -8.57
C ARG A 219 -29.48 -6.10 -8.19
N GLU A 220 -29.03 -6.52 -7.02
CA GLU A 220 -27.73 -6.16 -6.50
C GLU A 220 -27.03 -7.35 -5.86
N LYS A 221 -25.70 -7.29 -5.84
CA LYS A 221 -24.84 -8.22 -5.14
C LYS A 221 -23.74 -7.44 -4.45
N VAL A 222 -23.62 -7.65 -3.15
CA VAL A 222 -22.54 -7.08 -2.33
C VAL A 222 -21.58 -8.21 -1.99
N VAL A 223 -20.30 -7.98 -2.21
CA VAL A 223 -19.24 -8.93 -1.87
C VAL A 223 -18.19 -8.18 -1.05
N GLU A 224 -17.91 -8.70 0.13
CA GLU A 224 -16.78 -8.27 0.94
C GLU A 224 -15.52 -8.97 0.45
N MET A 225 -14.52 -8.19 0.08
CA MET A 225 -13.22 -8.71 -0.29
C MET A 225 -12.31 -8.63 0.94
N LYS A 226 -11.62 -9.73 1.26
CA LYS A 226 -10.60 -9.70 2.29
C LYS A 226 -9.62 -8.58 1.95
N SER A 227 -9.20 -7.87 3.00
CA SER A 227 -8.38 -6.67 2.96
C SER A 227 -7.45 -6.62 1.74
N ALA A 228 -7.49 -5.52 1.01
CA ALA A 228 -6.53 -5.21 -0.06
C ALA A 228 -5.07 -5.13 0.45
N VAL A 229 -4.84 -5.38 1.73
CA VAL A 229 -3.54 -5.34 2.42
C VAL A 229 -2.98 -6.75 2.66
N ASP A 230 -3.82 -7.78 2.70
CA ASP A 230 -3.36 -9.18 2.80
C ASP A 230 -2.89 -9.66 1.41
N VAL A 231 -1.67 -9.36 1.07
CA VAL A 231 -0.94 -10.06 0.00
C VAL A 231 -0.73 -11.49 0.50
N ASP A 232 -1.38 -12.44 -0.14
CA ASP A 232 -1.23 -13.86 0.17
C ASP A 232 0.26 -14.23 0.05
N ASP A 233 0.87 -14.73 1.13
CA ASP A 233 2.30 -15.09 1.23
C ASP A 233 2.73 -16.19 0.23
N THR A 234 1.82 -16.68 -0.59
CA THR A 234 2.09 -17.71 -1.61
C THR A 234 2.62 -17.16 -2.94
N ALA A 235 2.79 -15.84 -3.05
CA ALA A 235 3.20 -15.18 -4.30
C ALA A 235 4.55 -14.43 -4.21
N VAL A 236 5.41 -14.81 -3.22
CA VAL A 236 6.79 -14.34 -3.11
C VAL A 236 7.77 -15.38 -3.65
#